data_92ed92465535f471113fdeb66fcf89fb
#
_entry.id   92ed92465535f471113fdeb66fcf89fb
#
_cell.length_a   1.000
_cell.length_b   1.000
_cell.length_c   1.000
_cell.angle_alpha   90.00
_cell.angle_beta   90.00
_cell.angle_gamma   90.00
#
_symmetry.space_group_name_H-M   'P 1'
#
loop_
_entity.id
_entity.type
_entity.pdbx_description
1 polymer ?
#
loop_
_entity_poly.entity_id
_entity_poly.type
_entity_poly.pdbx_seq_one_letter_code
_entity_poly.pdbx_strand_id
1 'polypeptide(L)'
;RLIKEDMKPALGVTEPAAIAFAVALARNHLPEEVTRVVLHLTSGLYKNAFTCGIPNTTHVGNDFAAALGLVAADPQKELLCLDGVTEEDVKKAEGLVKNGIIDVIMDRITSRIEIRAVVMGKKHEAEVVIRDAHTHVVEIKEDGKTIYSADNLAQAEENEIPFIHRCSIEDILDYIKTVPYEEIAFVKEAVILSLIHISEPTRP
;
A
#
# COMPACT_ATOMS: atom_id res chain seq x y z
N ARG A 1 -20.32 6.28 6.73
CA ARG A 1 -19.03 6.93 6.64
C ARG A 1 -17.91 5.91 6.80
N LEU A 2 -17.78 5.22 7.96
CA LEU A 2 -16.71 4.25 8.27
C LEU A 2 -16.48 3.23 7.15
N ILE A 3 -17.54 2.53 6.68
CA ILE A 3 -17.43 1.51 5.64
C ILE A 3 -16.83 2.09 4.34
N LYS A 4 -17.19 3.33 3.97
CA LYS A 4 -16.65 3.99 2.76
C LYS A 4 -15.18 4.38 2.91
N GLU A 5 -14.74 4.65 4.12
CA GLU A 5 -13.34 4.98 4.42
C GLU A 5 -12.45 3.73 4.40
N ASP A 6 -12.96 2.62 4.96
CA ASP A 6 -12.19 1.37 5.09
C ASP A 6 -12.27 0.46 3.87
N MET A 7 -13.38 0.52 3.11
CA MET A 7 -13.60 -0.34 1.96
C MET A 7 -13.05 0.30 0.69
N LYS A 8 -11.80 -0.03 0.35
CA LYS A 8 -11.10 0.47 -0.84
C LYS A 8 -10.86 -0.66 -1.84
N PRO A 9 -10.97 -0.40 -3.15
CA PRO A 9 -10.63 -1.39 -4.16
C PRO A 9 -9.12 -1.68 -4.14
N ALA A 10 -8.75 -2.94 -4.40
CA ALA A 10 -7.37 -3.38 -4.57
C ALA A 10 -7.31 -4.41 -5.70
N LEU A 11 -6.18 -4.51 -6.40
CA LEU A 11 -5.98 -5.46 -7.51
C LEU A 11 -5.74 -6.91 -7.05
N GLY A 12 -5.69 -7.15 -5.76
CA GLY A 12 -5.38 -8.46 -5.19
C GLY A 12 -4.80 -8.29 -3.79
N VAL A 13 -3.67 -8.97 -3.51
CA VAL A 13 -3.00 -8.87 -2.22
C VAL A 13 -2.45 -7.46 -2.00
N THR A 14 -2.74 -6.86 -0.86
CA THR A 14 -2.49 -5.43 -0.58
C THR A 14 -1.04 -5.11 -0.23
N GLU A 15 -0.29 -6.06 0.31
CA GLU A 15 1.09 -5.84 0.78
C GLU A 15 2.06 -5.48 -0.36
N PRO A 16 2.11 -6.19 -1.51
CA PRO A 16 2.95 -5.78 -2.63
C PRO A 16 2.55 -4.41 -3.21
N ALA A 17 1.23 -4.14 -3.28
CA ALA A 17 0.75 -2.85 -3.75
C ALA A 17 1.16 -1.70 -2.81
N ALA A 18 1.08 -1.91 -1.48
CA ALA A 18 1.52 -0.93 -0.49
C ALA A 18 3.03 -0.64 -0.57
N ILE A 19 3.85 -1.68 -0.82
CA ILE A 19 5.29 -1.51 -1.05
C ILE A 19 5.55 -0.70 -2.32
N ALA A 20 4.91 -1.07 -3.44
CA ALA A 20 5.06 -0.35 -4.70
C ALA A 20 4.59 1.11 -4.57
N PHE A 21 3.48 1.35 -3.88
CA PHE A 21 2.96 2.68 -3.58
C PHE A 21 3.96 3.52 -2.78
N ALA A 22 4.52 2.98 -1.69
CA ALA A 22 5.49 3.68 -0.86
C ALA A 22 6.74 4.08 -1.65
N VAL A 23 7.28 3.15 -2.45
CA VAL A 23 8.47 3.38 -3.27
C VAL A 23 8.19 4.38 -4.40
N ALA A 24 7.03 4.28 -5.07
CA ALA A 24 6.64 5.22 -6.11
C ALA A 24 6.47 6.64 -5.57
N LEU A 25 5.87 6.75 -4.38
CA LEU A 25 5.72 8.04 -3.72
C LEU A 25 7.08 8.63 -3.34
N ALA A 26 7.99 7.85 -2.74
CA ALA A 26 9.34 8.30 -2.40
C ALA A 26 10.12 8.70 -3.65
N ARG A 27 10.03 7.93 -4.75
CA ARG A 27 10.65 8.29 -6.04
C ARG A 27 10.20 9.65 -6.55
N ASN A 28 8.92 10.01 -6.39
CA ASN A 28 8.40 11.32 -6.84
C ASN A 28 9.00 12.51 -6.08
N HIS A 29 9.57 12.26 -4.90
CA HIS A 29 10.28 13.25 -4.09
C HIS A 29 11.78 13.26 -4.33
N LEU A 30 12.30 12.38 -5.20
CA LEU A 30 13.73 12.37 -5.57
C LEU A 30 13.94 13.13 -6.88
N PRO A 31 14.77 14.21 -6.91
CA PRO A 31 14.95 15.05 -8.10
C PRO A 31 15.94 14.47 -9.13
N GLU A 32 16.45 13.28 -8.92
CA GLU A 32 17.47 12.64 -9.76
C GLU A 32 17.20 11.15 -9.99
N GLU A 33 18.08 10.49 -10.77
CA GLU A 33 17.97 9.06 -11.05
C GLU A 33 18.24 8.23 -9.79
N VAL A 34 17.42 7.19 -9.60
CA VAL A 34 17.53 6.26 -8.45
C VAL A 34 18.76 5.37 -8.63
N THR A 35 19.59 5.31 -7.60
CA THR A 35 20.77 4.43 -7.54
C THR A 35 20.60 3.30 -6.53
N ARG A 36 19.76 3.48 -5.50
CA ARG A 36 19.50 2.49 -4.47
C ARG A 36 18.14 2.69 -3.83
N VAL A 37 17.52 1.59 -3.39
CA VAL A 37 16.34 1.57 -2.54
C VAL A 37 16.64 0.75 -1.30
N VAL A 38 16.27 1.26 -0.13
CA VAL A 38 16.28 0.51 1.13
C VAL A 38 14.85 0.46 1.64
N LEU A 39 14.30 -0.74 1.71
CA LEU A 39 12.94 -1.00 2.14
C LEU A 39 12.96 -1.65 3.52
N HIS A 40 12.44 -0.96 4.51
CA HIS A 40 12.28 -1.46 5.87
C HIS A 40 10.83 -1.91 6.08
N LEU A 41 10.64 -3.14 6.53
CA LEU A 41 9.32 -3.75 6.73
C LEU A 41 9.21 -4.38 8.11
N THR A 42 8.03 -4.31 8.70
CA THR A 42 7.68 -5.15 9.84
C THR A 42 7.46 -6.59 9.41
N SER A 43 7.60 -7.55 10.34
CA SER A 43 7.62 -8.99 10.03
C SER A 43 6.37 -9.49 9.31
N GLY A 44 5.19 -8.96 9.65
CA GLY A 44 3.93 -9.33 8.98
C GLY A 44 3.95 -8.98 7.49
N LEU A 45 4.30 -7.74 7.16
CA LEU A 45 4.45 -7.26 5.78
C LEU A 45 5.55 -8.01 5.03
N TYR A 46 6.73 -8.14 5.64
CA TYR A 46 7.87 -8.84 5.05
C TYR A 46 7.48 -10.25 4.62
N LYS A 47 6.88 -11.02 5.55
CA LYS A 47 6.46 -12.40 5.29
C LYS A 47 5.37 -12.49 4.21
N ASN A 48 4.34 -11.67 4.31
CA ASN A 48 3.20 -11.74 3.40
C ASN A 48 3.61 -11.36 1.97
N ALA A 49 4.24 -10.22 1.77
CA ALA A 49 4.66 -9.78 0.45
C ALA A 49 5.78 -10.62 -0.16
N PHE A 50 6.53 -11.40 0.65
CA PHE A 50 7.61 -12.28 0.15
C PHE A 50 7.09 -13.36 -0.79
N THR A 51 5.91 -13.92 -0.54
CA THR A 51 5.35 -15.04 -1.31
C THR A 51 4.10 -14.70 -2.10
N CYS A 52 3.53 -13.50 -1.89
CA CYS A 52 2.32 -13.11 -2.59
C CYS A 52 2.58 -12.72 -4.04
N GLY A 53 1.69 -13.15 -4.92
CA GLY A 53 1.70 -12.73 -6.33
C GLY A 53 1.50 -11.22 -6.46
N ILE A 54 2.24 -10.60 -7.36
CA ILE A 54 2.15 -9.18 -7.65
C ILE A 54 1.20 -9.00 -8.84
N PRO A 55 0.19 -8.13 -8.75
CA PRO A 55 -0.78 -7.90 -9.84
C PRO A 55 -0.11 -7.61 -11.18
N ASN A 56 -0.70 -8.13 -12.26
CA ASN A 56 -0.25 -7.98 -13.64
C ASN A 56 1.14 -8.58 -13.93
N THR A 57 1.64 -9.46 -13.06
CA THR A 57 2.93 -10.16 -13.26
C THR A 57 2.82 -11.62 -12.85
N THR A 58 3.85 -12.42 -13.20
CA THR A 58 4.05 -13.77 -12.66
C THR A 58 5.05 -13.80 -11.50
N HIS A 59 5.54 -12.63 -11.09
CA HIS A 59 6.55 -12.48 -10.05
C HIS A 59 5.95 -12.38 -8.66
N VAL A 60 6.79 -12.61 -7.67
CA VAL A 60 6.53 -12.47 -6.23
C VAL A 60 7.71 -11.73 -5.59
N GLY A 61 7.55 -11.30 -4.36
CA GLY A 61 8.65 -10.78 -3.57
C GLY A 61 8.59 -9.27 -3.31
N ASN A 62 9.15 -8.90 -2.17
CA ASN A 62 9.20 -7.52 -1.69
C ASN A 62 10.07 -6.63 -2.60
N ASP A 63 11.19 -7.17 -3.05
CA ASP A 63 12.14 -6.51 -3.94
C ASP A 63 11.52 -6.24 -5.31
N PHE A 64 10.78 -7.20 -5.86
CA PHE A 64 10.11 -7.03 -7.14
C PHE A 64 8.96 -6.02 -7.05
N ALA A 65 8.20 -6.03 -5.95
CA ALA A 65 7.18 -5.01 -5.69
C ALA A 65 7.79 -3.60 -5.61
N ALA A 66 8.94 -3.46 -4.92
CA ALA A 66 9.69 -2.21 -4.87
C ALA A 66 10.22 -1.77 -6.24
N ALA A 67 10.73 -2.71 -7.05
CA ALA A 67 11.18 -2.42 -8.41
C ALA A 67 10.05 -1.88 -9.30
N LEU A 68 8.87 -2.48 -9.23
CA LEU A 68 7.69 -1.96 -9.94
C LEU A 68 7.25 -0.60 -9.42
N GLY A 69 7.44 -0.33 -8.14
CA GLY A 69 7.26 1.01 -7.56
C GLY A 69 8.13 2.07 -8.24
N LEU A 70 9.36 1.72 -8.59
CA LEU A 70 10.26 2.61 -9.32
C LEU A 70 9.87 2.81 -10.79
N VAL A 71 9.39 1.77 -11.45
CA VAL A 71 9.24 1.73 -12.91
C VAL A 71 7.86 2.17 -13.37
N ALA A 72 6.80 1.68 -12.73
CA ALA A 72 5.47 1.69 -13.31
C ALA A 72 4.36 2.16 -12.36
N ALA A 73 4.55 2.06 -11.04
CA ALA A 73 3.48 2.36 -10.11
C ALA A 73 3.07 3.84 -10.14
N ASP A 74 1.76 4.06 -10.21
CA ASP A 74 1.13 5.38 -10.09
C ASP A 74 0.63 5.58 -8.65
N PRO A 75 1.32 6.37 -7.81
CA PRO A 75 0.94 6.54 -6.42
C PRO A 75 -0.40 7.27 -6.22
N GLN A 76 -0.94 7.95 -7.24
CA GLN A 76 -2.27 8.56 -7.15
C GLN A 76 -3.39 7.52 -7.08
N LYS A 77 -3.11 6.28 -7.48
CA LYS A 77 -4.06 5.17 -7.46
C LYS A 77 -4.00 4.32 -6.18
N GLU A 78 -3.19 4.68 -5.20
CA GLU A 78 -3.02 3.94 -3.94
C GLU A 78 -2.82 2.41 -4.17
N LEU A 79 -3.73 1.55 -3.66
CA LEU A 79 -3.66 0.08 -3.82
C LEU A 79 -3.91 -0.41 -5.26
N LEU A 80 -4.34 0.46 -6.15
CA LEU A 80 -4.44 0.21 -7.59
C LEU A 80 -3.21 0.69 -8.35
N CYS A 81 -2.13 1.09 -7.67
CA CYS A 81 -0.95 1.71 -8.29
C CYS A 81 -0.27 0.85 -9.36
N LEU A 82 -0.48 -0.46 -9.34
CA LEU A 82 0.05 -1.42 -10.32
C LEU A 82 -0.92 -1.78 -11.46
N ASP A 83 -2.06 -1.10 -11.58
CA ASP A 83 -3.10 -1.38 -12.58
C ASP A 83 -2.60 -1.26 -14.04
N GLY A 84 -1.63 -0.41 -14.29
CA GLY A 84 -1.09 -0.18 -15.63
C GLY A 84 0.20 -0.92 -15.97
N VAL A 85 0.65 -1.87 -15.13
CA VAL A 85 1.93 -2.57 -15.34
C VAL A 85 1.90 -3.37 -16.65
N THR A 86 2.92 -3.15 -17.48
CA THR A 86 3.12 -3.80 -18.78
C THR A 86 4.27 -4.82 -18.72
N GLU A 87 4.37 -5.69 -19.74
CA GLU A 87 5.51 -6.62 -19.86
C GLU A 87 6.86 -5.89 -19.98
N GLU A 88 6.89 -4.70 -20.56
CA GLU A 88 8.11 -3.89 -20.64
C GLU A 88 8.55 -3.41 -19.25
N ASP A 89 7.58 -3.00 -18.43
CA ASP A 89 7.85 -2.59 -17.05
C ASP A 89 8.34 -3.75 -16.20
N VAL A 90 7.77 -4.93 -16.39
CA VAL A 90 8.22 -6.18 -15.75
C VAL A 90 9.70 -6.44 -16.07
N LYS A 91 10.09 -6.36 -17.36
CA LYS A 91 11.51 -6.54 -17.79
C LYS A 91 12.45 -5.49 -17.19
N LYS A 92 12.00 -4.23 -17.08
CA LYS A 92 12.79 -3.17 -16.41
C LYS A 92 12.96 -3.49 -14.93
N ALA A 93 11.89 -3.89 -14.26
CA ALA A 93 11.92 -4.28 -12.83
C ALA A 93 12.86 -5.48 -12.59
N GLU A 94 12.82 -6.53 -13.44
CA GLU A 94 13.77 -7.65 -13.40
C GLU A 94 15.24 -7.16 -13.46
N GLY A 95 15.51 -6.19 -14.34
CA GLY A 95 16.83 -5.58 -14.45
C GLY A 95 17.26 -4.90 -13.15
N LEU A 96 16.39 -4.15 -12.50
CA LEU A 96 16.69 -3.46 -11.24
C LEU A 96 16.96 -4.45 -10.09
N VAL A 97 16.14 -5.49 -9.96
CA VAL A 97 16.34 -6.55 -8.96
C VAL A 97 17.65 -7.29 -9.20
N LYS A 98 17.94 -7.66 -10.48
CA LYS A 98 19.19 -8.33 -10.85
C LYS A 98 20.44 -7.48 -10.57
N ASN A 99 20.34 -6.17 -10.72
CA ASN A 99 21.43 -5.24 -10.44
C ASN A 99 21.64 -5.02 -8.93
N GLY A 100 20.77 -5.54 -8.07
CA GLY A 100 20.93 -5.52 -6.61
C GLY A 100 20.82 -4.09 -6.03
N ILE A 101 20.02 -3.22 -6.63
CA ILE A 101 19.85 -1.85 -6.12
C ILE A 101 18.79 -1.76 -5.02
N ILE A 102 18.10 -2.86 -4.72
CA ILE A 102 17.00 -2.91 -3.76
C ILE A 102 17.39 -3.81 -2.59
N ASP A 103 17.49 -3.21 -1.41
CA ASP A 103 17.73 -3.90 -0.15
C ASP A 103 16.43 -3.99 0.65
N VAL A 104 16.05 -5.17 1.08
CA VAL A 104 14.86 -5.39 1.91
C VAL A 104 15.29 -5.83 3.30
N ILE A 105 14.89 -5.06 4.30
CA ILE A 105 15.27 -5.25 5.70
C ILE A 105 14.00 -5.50 6.53
N MET A 106 14.01 -6.57 7.32
CA MET A 106 13.00 -6.80 8.33
C MET A 106 13.43 -6.10 9.62
N ASP A 107 12.77 -4.98 9.98
CA ASP A 107 13.17 -4.15 11.10
C ASP A 107 12.83 -4.78 12.46
N ARG A 108 11.58 -5.27 12.59
CA ARG A 108 11.10 -5.79 13.88
C ARG A 108 9.96 -6.79 13.73
N ILE A 109 9.81 -7.62 14.75
CA ILE A 109 8.72 -8.61 14.83
C ILE A 109 7.51 -7.93 15.49
N THR A 110 6.46 -7.70 14.70
CA THR A 110 5.20 -7.12 15.15
C THR A 110 4.10 -7.41 14.13
N SER A 111 2.84 -7.36 14.56
CA SER A 111 1.68 -7.43 13.69
C SER A 111 1.27 -6.06 13.10
N ARG A 112 1.88 -4.96 13.55
CA ARG A 112 1.57 -3.64 13.02
C ARG A 112 2.07 -3.51 11.58
N ILE A 113 1.29 -2.80 10.77
CA ILE A 113 1.69 -2.41 9.41
C ILE A 113 2.66 -1.24 9.55
N GLU A 114 3.88 -1.40 9.05
CA GLU A 114 4.82 -0.29 8.88
C GLU A 114 5.74 -0.58 7.70
N ILE A 115 5.79 0.37 6.77
CA ILE A 115 6.68 0.38 5.61
C ILE A 115 7.47 1.69 5.69
N ARG A 116 8.79 1.60 5.59
CA ARG A 116 9.66 2.75 5.40
C ARG A 116 10.47 2.51 4.12
N ALA A 117 10.16 3.26 3.08
CA ALA A 117 10.81 3.22 1.79
C ALA A 117 11.78 4.40 1.67
N VAL A 118 13.07 4.13 1.54
CA VAL A 118 14.11 5.12 1.30
C VAL A 118 14.62 4.94 -0.12
N VAL A 119 14.46 5.95 -0.95
CA VAL A 119 14.91 5.98 -2.34
C VAL A 119 16.06 6.98 -2.45
N MET A 120 17.21 6.52 -2.96
CA MET A 120 18.44 7.27 -2.98
C MET A 120 18.91 7.50 -4.41
N GLY A 121 19.38 8.71 -4.70
CA GLY A 121 20.15 9.06 -5.87
C GLY A 121 21.65 9.18 -5.55
N LYS A 122 22.37 9.99 -6.33
CA LYS A 122 23.81 10.25 -6.09
C LYS A 122 24.05 11.30 -4.99
N LYS A 123 23.10 12.21 -4.78
CA LYS A 123 23.24 13.37 -3.89
C LYS A 123 22.06 13.56 -2.97
N HIS A 124 20.90 13.05 -3.36
CA HIS A 124 19.63 13.26 -2.68
C HIS A 124 19.02 11.94 -2.25
N GLU A 125 18.19 12.01 -1.22
CA GLU A 125 17.37 10.88 -0.77
C GLU A 125 15.93 11.34 -0.44
N ALA A 126 14.99 10.44 -0.64
CA ALA A 126 13.61 10.64 -0.23
C ALA A 126 13.12 9.45 0.59
N GLU A 127 12.42 9.71 1.66
CA GLU A 127 11.87 8.70 2.56
C GLU A 127 10.36 8.86 2.67
N VAL A 128 9.63 7.76 2.58
CA VAL A 128 8.19 7.68 2.86
C VAL A 128 7.94 6.63 3.93
N VAL A 129 7.15 7.00 4.94
CA VAL A 129 6.71 6.09 6.00
C VAL A 129 5.20 5.92 5.93
N ILE A 130 4.77 4.65 5.83
CA ILE A 130 3.38 4.22 5.90
C ILE A 130 3.19 3.48 7.21
N ARG A 131 2.08 3.73 7.93
CA ARG A 131 1.81 3.08 9.21
C ARG A 131 0.32 2.83 9.43
N ASP A 132 0.01 1.73 10.14
CA ASP A 132 -1.31 1.30 10.61
C ASP A 132 -2.29 0.86 9.52
N ALA A 133 -2.21 1.41 8.31
CA ALA A 133 -2.94 0.96 7.13
C ALA A 133 -2.02 0.98 5.90
N HIS A 134 -2.36 0.22 4.86
CA HIS A 134 -1.52 0.01 3.67
C HIS A 134 -1.28 1.26 2.81
N THR A 135 -2.07 2.31 2.99
CA THR A 135 -1.95 3.59 2.25
C THR A 135 -1.87 4.81 3.18
N HIS A 136 -1.79 4.60 4.49
CA HIS A 136 -1.72 5.70 5.45
C HIS A 136 -0.30 6.22 5.56
N VAL A 137 0.03 7.21 4.75
CA VAL A 137 1.33 7.91 4.80
C VAL A 137 1.37 8.77 6.05
N VAL A 138 2.34 8.52 6.93
CA VAL A 138 2.52 9.28 8.19
C VAL A 138 3.67 10.25 8.12
N GLU A 139 4.67 10.03 7.26
CA GLU A 139 5.80 10.93 7.12
C GLU A 139 6.39 10.87 5.71
N ILE A 140 6.83 12.02 5.20
CA ILE A 140 7.67 12.13 4.00
C ILE A 140 8.85 13.03 4.32
N LYS A 141 10.05 12.58 3.94
CA LYS A 141 11.29 13.37 4.08
C LYS A 141 12.00 13.52 2.74
N GLU A 142 12.65 14.66 2.55
CA GLU A 142 13.63 14.95 1.52
C GLU A 142 14.95 15.36 2.18
N ASP A 143 16.04 14.67 1.86
CA ASP A 143 17.38 14.89 2.45
C ASP A 143 17.36 14.97 3.98
N GLY A 144 16.62 14.06 4.62
CA GLY A 144 16.45 14.00 6.08
C GLY A 144 15.53 15.07 6.68
N LYS A 145 15.01 16.00 5.87
CA LYS A 145 14.06 17.02 6.33
C LYS A 145 12.62 16.57 6.11
N THR A 146 11.84 16.53 7.18
CA THR A 146 10.40 16.23 7.11
C THR A 146 9.66 17.34 6.35
N ILE A 147 9.01 16.97 5.25
CA ILE A 147 8.16 17.86 4.42
C ILE A 147 6.68 17.59 4.62
N TYR A 148 6.34 16.40 5.11
CA TYR A 148 4.98 16.01 5.51
C TYR A 148 5.03 15.15 6.77
N SER A 149 4.11 15.42 7.72
CA SER A 149 3.89 14.59 8.90
C SER A 149 2.39 14.58 9.24
N ALA A 150 1.82 13.40 9.36
CA ALA A 150 0.42 13.21 9.78
C ALA A 150 0.23 13.59 11.27
N ASP A 151 1.27 13.47 12.10
CA ASP A 151 1.20 13.83 13.52
C ASP A 151 0.91 15.34 13.73
N ASN A 152 1.29 16.17 12.76
CA ASN A 152 0.95 17.59 12.77
C ASN A 152 -0.55 17.85 12.49
N LEU A 153 -1.24 16.88 11.91
CA LEU A 153 -2.70 16.94 11.64
C LEU A 153 -3.49 16.27 12.78
N ALA A 154 -2.95 15.24 13.41
CA ALA A 154 -3.60 14.48 14.49
C ALA A 154 -3.76 15.28 15.79
N GLN A 155 -2.98 16.34 16.02
CA GLN A 155 -3.20 17.24 17.17
C GLN A 155 -4.52 18.03 17.08
N ALA A 156 -5.21 17.98 15.95
CA ALA A 156 -6.53 18.62 15.76
C ALA A 156 -7.72 17.66 15.99
N GLU A 157 -7.50 16.35 16.03
CA GLU A 157 -8.55 15.33 16.23
C GLU A 157 -8.21 14.42 17.43
N GLU A 158 -8.04 15.01 18.63
CA GLU A 158 -7.82 14.23 19.84
C GLU A 158 -9.05 13.39 20.22
N ASN A 159 -8.86 12.05 20.15
CA ASN A 159 -9.44 11.07 21.08
C ASN A 159 -10.96 10.83 21.08
N GLU A 160 -11.66 10.87 19.96
CA GLU A 160 -12.94 10.16 19.93
C GLU A 160 -12.70 8.70 19.55
N ILE A 161 -12.90 7.79 20.54
CA ILE A 161 -13.02 6.35 20.29
C ILE A 161 -14.07 6.17 19.19
N PRO A 162 -13.73 5.58 18.02
CA PRO A 162 -14.67 5.40 16.92
C PRO A 162 -15.99 4.80 17.41
N PHE A 163 -17.11 5.34 16.95
CA PHE A 163 -18.45 4.92 17.40
C PHE A 163 -18.64 3.41 17.35
N ILE A 164 -18.06 2.74 16.33
CA ILE A 164 -18.14 1.29 16.14
C ILE A 164 -17.58 0.50 17.34
N HIS A 165 -16.61 1.03 18.08
CA HIS A 165 -16.05 0.37 19.26
C HIS A 165 -17.03 0.35 20.46
N ARG A 166 -18.11 1.11 20.39
CA ARG A 166 -19.17 1.15 21.40
C ARG A 166 -20.39 0.33 21.01
N CYS A 167 -20.40 -0.21 19.78
CA CYS A 167 -21.50 -1.00 19.25
C CYS A 167 -21.35 -2.47 19.64
N SER A 168 -22.46 -3.10 20.01
CA SER A 168 -22.58 -4.55 20.09
C SER A 168 -22.81 -5.16 18.70
N ILE A 169 -22.74 -6.47 18.60
CA ILE A 169 -23.13 -7.19 17.37
C ILE A 169 -24.62 -6.98 17.07
N GLU A 170 -25.46 -6.94 18.11
CA GLU A 170 -26.88 -6.66 17.99
C GLU A 170 -27.16 -5.30 17.38
N ASP A 171 -26.43 -4.25 17.81
CA ASP A 171 -26.55 -2.89 17.24
C ASP A 171 -26.21 -2.89 15.74
N ILE A 172 -25.15 -3.62 15.34
CA ILE A 172 -24.75 -3.74 13.94
C ILE A 172 -25.81 -4.47 13.12
N LEU A 173 -26.36 -5.57 13.65
CA LEU A 173 -27.43 -6.33 12.98
C LEU A 173 -28.71 -5.51 12.83
N ASP A 174 -29.08 -4.75 13.84
CA ASP A 174 -30.27 -3.89 13.80
C ASP A 174 -30.08 -2.72 12.82
N TYR A 175 -28.87 -2.14 12.76
CA TYR A 175 -28.53 -1.17 11.72
C TYR A 175 -28.72 -1.77 10.31
N ILE A 176 -28.17 -2.95 10.04
CA ILE A 176 -28.27 -3.61 8.72
C ILE A 176 -29.75 -3.87 8.33
N LYS A 177 -30.60 -4.21 9.30
CA LYS A 177 -32.04 -4.46 9.04
C LYS A 177 -32.85 -3.20 8.80
N THR A 178 -32.40 -2.06 9.31
CA THR A 178 -33.19 -0.83 9.35
C THR A 178 -32.66 0.27 8.44
N VAL A 179 -31.36 0.21 8.05
CA VAL A 179 -30.75 1.20 7.18
C VAL A 179 -31.41 1.23 5.79
N PRO A 180 -31.73 2.40 5.22
CA PRO A 180 -32.21 2.50 3.85
C PRO A 180 -31.19 1.89 2.87
N TYR A 181 -31.69 1.10 1.91
CA TYR A 181 -30.83 0.40 0.94
C TYR A 181 -29.90 1.38 0.20
N GLU A 182 -30.38 2.56 -0.13
CA GLU A 182 -29.63 3.60 -0.85
C GLU A 182 -28.34 4.03 -0.13
N GLU A 183 -28.36 3.98 1.21
CA GLU A 183 -27.18 4.35 2.01
C GLU A 183 -26.07 3.30 1.98
N ILE A 184 -26.43 2.03 1.73
CA ILE A 184 -25.48 0.91 1.68
C ILE A 184 -25.37 0.28 0.29
N ALA A 185 -26.01 0.84 -0.74
CA ALA A 185 -26.03 0.30 -2.10
C ALA A 185 -24.62 0.11 -2.69
N PHE A 186 -23.65 0.96 -2.32
CA PHE A 186 -22.25 0.85 -2.73
C PHE A 186 -21.58 -0.46 -2.30
N VAL A 187 -22.06 -1.12 -1.24
CA VAL A 187 -21.56 -2.44 -0.81
C VAL A 187 -21.84 -3.50 -1.87
N LYS A 188 -22.93 -3.36 -2.65
CA LYS A 188 -23.23 -4.25 -3.76
C LYS A 188 -22.14 -4.22 -4.85
N GLU A 189 -21.59 -3.06 -5.14
CA GLU A 189 -20.49 -2.92 -6.10
C GLU A 189 -19.25 -3.66 -5.62
N ALA A 190 -18.92 -3.55 -4.33
CA ALA A 190 -17.81 -4.27 -3.74
C ALA A 190 -18.03 -5.80 -3.77
N VAL A 191 -19.25 -6.27 -3.53
CA VAL A 191 -19.60 -7.71 -3.66
C VAL A 191 -19.44 -8.17 -5.10
N ILE A 192 -19.91 -7.39 -6.09
CA ILE A 192 -19.77 -7.74 -7.51
C ILE A 192 -18.29 -7.82 -7.88
N LEU A 193 -17.49 -6.84 -7.46
CA LEU A 193 -16.05 -6.83 -7.70
C LEU A 193 -15.36 -8.06 -7.08
N SER A 194 -15.74 -8.43 -5.86
CA SER A 194 -15.23 -9.62 -5.19
C SER A 194 -15.62 -10.93 -5.89
N LEU A 195 -16.83 -10.99 -6.47
CA LEU A 195 -17.31 -12.18 -7.19
C LEU A 195 -16.57 -12.43 -8.51
N ILE A 196 -15.92 -11.44 -9.10
CA ILE A 196 -15.11 -11.61 -10.31
C ILE A 196 -14.02 -12.66 -10.08
N HIS A 197 -13.40 -12.69 -8.91
CA HIS A 197 -12.38 -13.69 -8.57
C HIS A 197 -12.92 -15.12 -8.47
N ILE A 198 -14.24 -15.29 -8.28
CA ILE A 198 -14.88 -16.59 -8.22
C ILE A 198 -15.30 -17.06 -9.62
N SER A 199 -15.80 -16.13 -10.44
CA SER A 199 -16.30 -16.42 -11.81
C SER A 199 -15.18 -16.49 -12.85
N GLU A 200 -14.11 -15.74 -12.64
CA GLU A 200 -12.91 -15.71 -13.48
C GLU A 200 -11.67 -16.00 -12.62
N PRO A 201 -11.47 -17.26 -12.20
CA PRO A 201 -10.29 -17.60 -11.42
C PRO A 201 -9.05 -17.26 -12.25
N THR A 202 -8.18 -16.42 -11.67
CA THR A 202 -6.91 -16.04 -12.28
C THR A 202 -6.18 -17.31 -12.70
N ARG A 203 -5.81 -17.39 -13.96
CA ARG A 203 -5.05 -18.51 -14.49
C ARG A 203 -3.77 -18.71 -13.69
N PRO A 204 -3.40 -19.97 -13.36
CA PRO A 204 -2.14 -20.26 -12.70
C PRO A 204 -0.96 -19.80 -13.56
#